data_a35a7a6c6169ac3491be60b97eb5a511
#
_entry.id   a35a7a6c6169ac3491be60b97eb5a511
#
_cell.length_a   1.000
_cell.length_b   1.000
_cell.length_c   1.000
_cell.angle_alpha   90.00
_cell.angle_beta   90.00
_cell.angle_gamma   90.00
#
_symmetry.space_group_name_H-M   'P 1'
#
loop_
_entity.id
_entity.type
_entity.pdbx_description
1 polymer ?
#
loop_
_entity_poly.entity_id
_entity_poly.type
_entity_poly.pdbx_seq_one_letter_code
_entity_poly.pdbx_strand_id
1 'polypeptide(L)' 'MEWADYLRDQAAMYREPAEQSDDPVLKNELLELASVCEEVANNIEDHMTGG' A
#
# COMPACT_ATOMS: atom_id res chain seq x y z
N MET A 1 11.41 -10.16 -10.26
CA MET A 1 10.30 -9.75 -9.42
C MET A 1 10.54 -8.35 -8.90
N GLU A 2 9.64 -7.46 -9.19
CA GLU A 2 9.79 -6.07 -8.81
C GLU A 2 9.30 -5.82 -7.39
N TRP A 3 10.14 -5.19 -6.59
CA TRP A 3 9.80 -4.88 -5.21
C TRP A 3 8.61 -3.92 -5.12
N ALA A 4 8.58 -2.94 -6.03
CA ALA A 4 7.48 -1.98 -6.06
C ALA A 4 6.16 -2.65 -6.39
N ASP A 5 6.17 -3.60 -7.33
CA ASP A 5 4.96 -4.36 -7.67
C ASP A 5 4.46 -5.16 -6.48
N TYR A 6 5.38 -5.77 -5.74
CA TYR A 6 5.02 -6.52 -4.54
C TYR A 6 4.34 -5.61 -3.51
N LEU A 7 4.89 -4.43 -3.30
CA LEU A 7 4.34 -3.49 -2.34
C LEU A 7 2.95 -2.98 -2.75
N ARG A 8 2.76 -2.75 -4.05
CA ARG A 8 1.44 -2.36 -4.55
C ARG A 8 0.42 -3.46 -4.37
N ASP A 9 0.86 -4.68 -4.57
CA ASP A 9 0.00 -5.84 -4.36
C ASP A 9 -0.43 -5.92 -2.90
N GLN A 10 0.51 -5.71 -1.98
CA GLN A 10 0.21 -5.68 -0.56
C GLN A 10 -0.78 -4.57 -0.21
N ALA A 11 -0.59 -3.39 -0.81
CA ALA A 11 -1.51 -2.28 -0.58
C ALA A 11 -2.92 -2.63 -0.99
N ALA A 12 -3.08 -3.28 -2.13
CA ALA A 12 -4.39 -3.73 -2.59
C ALA A 12 -5.01 -4.73 -1.63
N MET A 13 -4.19 -5.63 -1.10
CA MET A 13 -4.66 -6.63 -0.13
C MET A 13 -5.14 -6.01 1.16
N TYR A 14 -4.53 -4.91 1.58
CA TYR A 14 -4.98 -4.20 2.78
C TYR A 14 -6.26 -3.40 2.52
N ARG A 15 -6.43 -2.91 1.30
CA ARG A 15 -7.61 -2.11 0.97
C ARG A 15 -8.89 -2.92 0.98
N GLU A 16 -8.84 -4.16 0.51
CA GLU A 16 -10.03 -4.98 0.46
C GLU A 16 -10.70 -5.15 1.82
N PRO A 17 -9.98 -5.64 2.85
CA PRO A 17 -10.60 -5.75 4.17
C PRO A 17 -10.99 -4.40 4.77
N ALA A 18 -10.25 -3.33 4.41
CA ALA A 18 -10.60 -2.01 4.91
C ALA A 18 -11.96 -1.57 4.40
N GLU A 19 -12.24 -1.80 3.12
CA GLU A 19 -13.53 -1.43 2.54
C GLU A 19 -14.68 -2.25 3.11
N GLN A 20 -14.40 -3.48 3.49
CA GLN A 20 -15.42 -4.39 4.02
C GLN A 20 -15.61 -4.27 5.52
N SER A 21 -14.71 -3.57 6.19
CA SER A 21 -14.76 -3.47 7.65
C SER A 21 -15.80 -2.45 8.10
N ASP A 22 -16.56 -2.84 9.12
CA ASP A 22 -17.52 -1.95 9.78
C ASP A 22 -16.87 -1.14 10.88
N ASP A 23 -15.67 -1.53 11.29
CA ASP A 23 -14.96 -0.86 12.39
C ASP A 23 -14.12 0.29 11.83
N PRO A 24 -14.45 1.54 12.18
CA PRO A 24 -13.72 2.69 11.64
C PRO A 24 -12.25 2.73 12.05
N VAL A 25 -11.93 2.22 13.25
CA VAL A 25 -10.54 2.21 13.70
C VAL A 25 -9.72 1.23 12.88
N LEU A 26 -10.24 0.01 12.71
CA LEU A 26 -9.57 -1.00 11.91
C LEU A 26 -9.45 -0.55 10.46
N LYS A 27 -10.52 0.03 9.93
CA LYS A 27 -10.52 0.54 8.56
C LYS A 27 -9.41 1.58 8.36
N ASN A 28 -9.28 2.51 9.29
CA ASN A 28 -8.25 3.53 9.21
C ASN A 28 -6.85 2.94 9.25
N GLU A 29 -6.64 1.98 10.12
CA GLU A 29 -5.33 1.33 10.24
C GLU A 29 -4.95 0.61 8.96
N LEU A 30 -5.89 -0.11 8.37
CA LEU A 30 -5.64 -0.82 7.13
C LEU A 30 -5.37 0.13 5.98
N LEU A 31 -6.12 1.24 5.91
CA LEU A 31 -5.89 2.25 4.87
C LEU A 31 -4.53 2.92 5.03
N GLU A 32 -4.11 3.14 6.26
CA GLU A 32 -2.78 3.70 6.52
C GLU A 32 -1.68 2.75 6.05
N LEU A 33 -1.83 1.47 6.34
CA LEU A 33 -0.86 0.48 5.89
C LEU A 33 -0.79 0.43 4.37
N ALA A 34 -1.94 0.47 3.71
CA ALA A 34 -1.98 0.50 2.25
C ALA A 34 -1.28 1.74 1.71
N SER A 35 -1.54 2.88 2.34
CA SER A 35 -0.94 4.15 1.94
C SER A 35 0.58 4.12 2.06
N VAL A 36 1.08 3.57 3.17
CA VAL A 36 2.52 3.45 3.40
C VAL A 36 3.15 2.55 2.35
N CYS A 37 2.51 1.43 2.03
CA CYS A 37 3.03 0.53 1.02
C CYS A 37 3.14 1.22 -0.34
N GLU A 38 2.12 1.98 -0.71
CA GLU A 38 2.12 2.72 -1.97
C GLU A 38 3.20 3.80 -1.99
N GLU A 39 3.37 4.48 -0.87
CA GLU A 39 4.38 5.51 -0.76
C GLU A 39 5.78 4.94 -0.93
N VAL A 40 6.06 3.83 -0.28
CA VAL A 40 7.35 3.18 -0.41
C VAL A 40 7.57 2.70 -1.84
N ALA A 41 6.53 2.14 -2.46
CA ALA A 41 6.63 1.70 -3.85
C ALA A 41 6.96 2.86 -4.78
N ASN A 42 6.32 4.00 -4.57
CA ASN A 42 6.60 5.20 -5.35
C ASN A 42 8.04 5.67 -5.17
N ASN A 43 8.52 5.64 -3.94
CA ASN A 43 9.90 6.04 -3.64
C ASN A 43 10.91 5.13 -4.34
N ILE A 44 10.64 3.84 -4.34
CA ILE A 44 11.51 2.88 -5.00
C ILE A 44 11.57 3.14 -6.50
N GLU A 45 10.41 3.36 -7.11
CA GLU A 45 10.35 3.64 -8.54
C GLU A 45 11.03 4.95 -8.90
N ASP A 46 10.87 5.95 -8.05
CA ASP A 46 11.51 7.24 -8.25
C ASP A 46 13.03 7.10 -8.28
N HIS A 47 13.56 6.33 -7.35
CA HIS A 47 15.01 6.10 -7.28
C HIS A 47 15.52 5.32 -8.47
N MET A 48 14.71 4.41 -8.98
CA MET A 48 15.13 3.57 -10.10
C MET A 48 15.08 4.30 -11.44
N THR A 49 14.10 5.17 -11.60
CA THR A 49 13.89 5.88 -12.88
C THR A 49 14.41 7.31 -12.88
N GLY A 50 14.40 7.93 -11.71
CA GLY A 50 14.84 9.30 -11.58
C GLY A 50 16.35 9.46 -11.59
N GLY A 51 17.01 8.37 -11.46
CA GLY A 51 18.47 8.22 -11.49
C GLY A 51 19.26 9.47 -11.58
#